data_6e2196815dd73e9101cac083e886e70a
#
_entry.id   6e2196815dd73e9101cac083e886e70a
#
_cell.length_a   1.000
_cell.length_b   1.000
_cell.length_c   1.000
_cell.angle_alpha   90.00
_cell.angle_beta   90.00
_cell.angle_gamma   90.00
#
_symmetry.space_group_name_H-M   'P 1'
#
loop_
_entity.id
_entity.type
_entity.pdbx_description
1 polymer ?
#
loop_
_entity_poly.entity_id
_entity_poly.type
_entity_poly.pdbx_seq_one_letter_code
_entity_poly.pdbx_strand_id
1 'polypeptide(L)'
;MTRHKPKVLFLSTGTAARSLIAEGFLRSLTGDRFDVVSVGVERSASNPMASEVMKEAGIDISGQKTMSVAQSLKEPFGHVITICDTDKERSPIFPFALGVLHWNVVDPNATGGLGNQKKEVYRRVRDEIQQKVRQFVADSAQVKASELSIA
;
A
#
# COMPACT_ATOMS: atom_id res chain seq x y z
N MET A 1 14.04 -7.37 -25.15
CA MET A 1 12.61 -7.54 -24.83
C MET A 1 12.33 -6.98 -23.45
N THR A 2 11.65 -5.86 -23.42
CA THR A 2 11.27 -5.24 -22.14
C THR A 2 10.06 -5.95 -21.55
N ARG A 3 10.26 -6.58 -20.42
CA ARG A 3 9.13 -7.11 -19.65
C ARG A 3 8.48 -5.94 -18.96
N HIS A 4 7.21 -5.73 -19.23
CA HIS A 4 6.44 -4.75 -18.46
C HIS A 4 6.26 -5.28 -17.03
N LYS A 5 6.77 -4.52 -16.07
CA LYS A 5 6.52 -4.82 -14.67
C LYS A 5 5.05 -4.55 -14.36
N PRO A 6 4.36 -5.41 -13.63
CA PRO A 6 3.02 -5.09 -13.17
C PRO A 6 3.06 -3.83 -12.31
N LYS A 7 2.12 -2.91 -12.59
CA LYS A 7 1.97 -1.71 -11.79
C LYS A 7 0.97 -1.95 -10.67
N VAL A 8 1.38 -1.64 -9.45
CA VAL A 8 0.54 -1.78 -8.26
C VAL A 8 0.36 -0.39 -7.65
N LEU A 9 -0.88 -0.02 -7.45
CA LEU A 9 -1.24 1.23 -6.78
C LEU A 9 -1.77 0.91 -5.39
N PHE A 10 -1.15 1.50 -4.37
CA PHE A 10 -1.71 1.50 -3.02
C PHE A 10 -2.33 2.87 -2.76
N LEU A 11 -3.61 2.89 -2.47
CA LEU A 11 -4.32 4.11 -2.16
C LEU A 11 -4.88 4.06 -0.75
N SER A 12 -4.51 5.01 0.09
CA SER A 12 -5.14 5.19 1.41
C SER A 12 -5.99 6.46 1.40
N THR A 13 -7.16 6.39 2.01
CA THR A 13 -8.17 7.44 1.91
C THR A 13 -7.99 8.57 2.93
N GLY A 14 -7.29 8.33 4.01
CA GLY A 14 -6.88 9.38 4.94
C GLY A 14 -5.48 9.87 4.62
N THR A 15 -4.60 9.81 5.61
CA THR A 15 -3.18 10.11 5.40
C THR A 15 -2.53 9.03 4.53
N ALA A 16 -1.39 9.35 3.94
CA ALA A 16 -0.65 8.41 3.09
C ALA A 16 0.09 7.31 3.89
N ALA A 17 -0.03 7.29 5.21
CA ALA A 17 0.73 6.38 6.06
C ALA A 17 0.54 4.91 5.67
N ARG A 18 -0.70 4.47 5.50
CA ARG A 18 -1.01 3.06 5.17
C ARG A 18 -0.46 2.68 3.80
N SER A 19 -0.62 3.52 2.80
CA SER A 19 -0.12 3.24 1.45
C SER A 19 1.40 3.23 1.40
N LEU A 20 2.06 4.13 2.11
CA LEU A 20 3.52 4.17 2.17
C LEU A 20 4.09 2.93 2.89
N ILE A 21 3.44 2.48 3.94
CA ILE A 21 3.82 1.25 4.64
C ILE A 21 3.69 0.05 3.70
N ALA A 22 2.58 -0.05 2.98
CA ALA A 22 2.35 -1.14 2.02
C ALA A 22 3.39 -1.13 0.90
N GLU A 23 3.69 0.04 0.35
CA GLU A 23 4.73 0.17 -0.67
C GLU A 23 6.09 -0.30 -0.15
N GLY A 24 6.45 0.09 1.07
CA GLY A 24 7.72 -0.32 1.68
C GLY A 24 7.84 -1.83 1.81
N PHE A 25 6.80 -2.50 2.27
CA PHE A 25 6.80 -3.96 2.37
C PHE A 25 6.84 -4.64 1.02
N LEU A 26 6.07 -4.16 0.04
CA LEU A 26 6.07 -4.79 -1.28
C LEU A 26 7.43 -4.66 -1.96
N ARG A 27 8.05 -3.51 -1.91
CA ARG A 27 9.40 -3.31 -2.45
C ARG A 27 10.42 -4.18 -1.74
N SER A 28 10.34 -4.29 -0.43
CA SER A 28 11.25 -5.12 0.37
C SER A 28 11.11 -6.60 0.05
N LEU A 29 9.89 -7.10 -0.15
CA LEU A 29 9.63 -8.51 -0.42
C LEU A 29 9.92 -8.91 -1.86
N THR A 30 9.70 -8.04 -2.82
CA THR A 30 9.75 -8.40 -4.23
C THR A 30 10.86 -7.71 -5.02
N GLY A 31 11.59 -6.79 -4.41
CA GLY A 31 12.62 -6.01 -5.09
C GLY A 31 12.00 -5.17 -6.21
N ASP A 32 12.47 -5.36 -7.42
CA ASP A 32 12.02 -4.61 -8.59
C ASP A 32 11.00 -5.35 -9.46
N ARG A 33 10.39 -6.42 -8.95
CA ARG A 33 9.41 -7.20 -9.72
C ARG A 33 8.12 -6.44 -10.00
N PHE A 34 7.78 -5.48 -9.17
CA PHE A 34 6.59 -4.62 -9.32
C PHE A 34 7.01 -3.16 -9.41
N ASP A 35 6.24 -2.42 -10.18
CA ASP A 35 6.31 -0.97 -10.21
C ASP A 35 5.23 -0.46 -9.27
N VAL A 36 5.62 0.11 -8.13
CA VAL A 36 4.72 0.41 -7.02
C VAL A 36 4.56 1.91 -6.86
N VAL A 37 3.31 2.34 -6.72
CA VAL A 37 2.95 3.74 -6.51
C VAL A 37 2.03 3.84 -5.30
N SER A 38 2.27 4.84 -4.46
CA SER A 38 1.42 5.17 -3.32
C SER A 38 0.66 6.45 -3.56
N VAL A 39 -0.61 6.45 -3.19
CA VAL A 39 -1.48 7.63 -3.27
C VAL A 39 -2.19 7.81 -1.93
N GLY A 40 -2.17 9.04 -1.41
CA GLY A 40 -3.00 9.44 -0.29
C GLY A 40 -4.02 10.46 -0.77
N VAL A 41 -5.28 10.30 -0.38
CA VAL A 41 -6.33 11.24 -0.78
C VAL A 41 -6.06 12.62 -0.17
N GLU A 42 -5.66 12.64 1.10
CA GLU A 42 -5.22 13.86 1.74
C GLU A 42 -3.72 13.99 1.60
N ARG A 43 -3.25 15.11 1.05
CA ARG A 43 -1.83 15.40 1.01
C ARG A 43 -1.33 15.66 2.42
N SER A 44 -0.63 14.69 2.95
CA SER A 44 0.12 14.89 4.18
C SER A 44 1.60 14.87 3.86
N ALA A 45 2.36 15.69 4.57
CA ALA A 45 3.80 15.57 4.60
C ALA A 45 4.19 14.17 5.09
N SER A 46 5.43 13.74 4.82
CA SER A 46 5.94 12.47 5.31
C SER A 46 5.57 12.27 6.78
N ASN A 47 4.99 11.12 7.08
CA ASN A 47 4.56 10.82 8.45
C ASN A 47 5.75 10.24 9.22
N PRO A 48 6.33 10.99 10.20
CA PRO A 48 7.52 10.52 10.89
C PRO A 48 7.28 9.25 11.71
N MET A 49 6.06 9.06 12.21
CA MET A 49 5.75 7.87 13.01
C MET A 49 5.68 6.61 12.13
N ALA A 50 5.15 6.73 10.91
CA ALA A 50 5.19 5.62 9.95
C ALA A 50 6.64 5.25 9.61
N SER A 51 7.50 6.24 9.38
CA SER A 51 8.92 6.01 9.14
C SER A 51 9.60 5.31 10.31
N GLU A 52 9.30 5.72 11.54
CA GLU A 52 9.89 5.12 12.74
C GLU A 52 9.53 3.64 12.88
N VAL A 53 8.24 3.30 12.74
CA VAL A 53 7.81 1.91 12.91
C VAL A 53 8.30 1.02 11.76
N MET A 54 8.48 1.58 10.56
CA MET A 54 9.06 0.84 9.45
C MET A 54 10.56 0.60 9.65
N LYS A 55 11.28 1.54 10.23
CA LYS A 55 12.69 1.33 10.60
C LYS A 55 12.84 0.19 11.62
N GLU A 56 11.91 0.05 12.54
CA GLU A 56 11.90 -1.08 13.47
C GLU A 56 11.83 -2.42 12.73
N ALA A 57 11.17 -2.44 11.58
CA ALA A 57 11.06 -3.63 10.74
C ALA A 57 12.21 -3.74 9.72
N GLY A 58 13.18 -2.85 9.79
CA GLY A 58 14.34 -2.86 8.88
C GLY A 58 14.10 -2.21 7.53
N ILE A 59 13.06 -1.41 7.39
CA ILE A 59 12.67 -0.80 6.12
C ILE A 59 12.68 0.72 6.25
N ASP A 60 13.39 1.39 5.35
CA ASP A 60 13.43 2.86 5.27
C ASP A 60 12.44 3.35 4.21
N ILE A 61 11.40 4.06 4.63
CA ILE A 61 10.42 4.64 3.72
C ILE A 61 10.55 6.17 3.59
N SER A 62 11.58 6.75 4.18
CA SER A 62 11.72 8.22 4.24
C SER A 62 11.85 8.87 2.86
N GLY A 63 12.34 8.15 1.86
CA GLY A 63 12.48 8.65 0.49
C GLY A 63 11.28 8.41 -0.40
N GLN A 64 10.23 7.74 0.08
CA GLN A 64 9.05 7.43 -0.72
C GLN A 64 8.17 8.68 -0.89
N LYS A 65 7.64 8.84 -2.10
CA LYS A 65 6.77 9.96 -2.44
C LYS A 65 5.40 9.43 -2.89
N THR A 66 4.37 10.24 -2.65
CA THR A 66 3.01 9.91 -3.10
C THR A 66 2.69 10.61 -4.41
N MET A 67 1.93 9.92 -5.26
CA MET A 67 1.33 10.47 -6.45
C MET A 67 -0.01 11.12 -6.09
N SER A 68 -0.47 12.12 -6.85
CA SER A 68 -1.80 12.67 -6.64
C SER A 68 -2.88 11.72 -7.16
N VAL A 69 -4.08 11.79 -6.59
CA VAL A 69 -5.22 10.98 -7.06
C VAL A 69 -5.51 11.29 -8.53
N ALA A 70 -5.52 12.58 -8.90
CA ALA A 70 -5.81 13.00 -10.28
C ALA A 70 -4.83 12.39 -11.27
N GLN A 71 -3.55 12.35 -10.94
CA GLN A 71 -2.53 11.75 -11.80
C GLN A 71 -2.70 10.23 -11.88
N SER A 72 -3.01 9.58 -10.77
CA SER A 72 -3.20 8.13 -10.73
C SER A 72 -4.39 7.68 -11.57
N LEU A 73 -5.44 8.48 -11.68
CA LEU A 73 -6.61 8.15 -12.49
C LEU A 73 -6.33 8.16 -13.99
N LYS A 74 -5.23 8.79 -14.41
CA LYS A 74 -4.84 8.87 -15.83
C LYS A 74 -3.95 7.72 -16.29
N GLU A 75 -3.48 6.90 -15.38
CA GLU A 75 -2.56 5.80 -15.69
C GLU A 75 -3.24 4.44 -15.54
N PRO A 76 -2.91 3.46 -16.40
CA PRO A 76 -3.40 2.10 -16.20
C PRO A 76 -2.60 1.38 -15.12
N PHE A 77 -3.31 0.72 -14.23
CA PHE A 77 -2.68 -0.12 -13.21
C PHE A 77 -3.18 -1.55 -13.34
N GLY A 78 -2.28 -2.51 -13.22
CA GLY A 78 -2.64 -3.92 -13.17
C GLY A 78 -3.38 -4.27 -11.88
N HIS A 79 -2.95 -3.68 -10.78
CA HIS A 79 -3.56 -3.90 -9.47
C HIS A 79 -3.77 -2.57 -8.77
N VAL A 80 -4.97 -2.36 -8.26
CA VAL A 80 -5.28 -1.24 -7.38
C VAL A 80 -5.70 -1.83 -6.03
N ILE A 81 -4.99 -1.44 -4.99
CA ILE A 81 -5.29 -1.89 -3.63
C ILE A 81 -5.65 -0.65 -2.82
N THR A 82 -6.93 -0.56 -2.48
CA THR A 82 -7.40 0.53 -1.63
C THR A 82 -7.30 0.09 -0.17
N ILE A 83 -6.79 0.99 0.66
CA ILE A 83 -6.60 0.74 2.09
C ILE A 83 -7.38 1.81 2.84
N CYS A 84 -8.51 1.45 3.40
CA CYS A 84 -9.32 2.39 4.17
C CYS A 84 -10.10 1.67 5.27
N ASP A 85 -10.49 2.45 6.27
CA ASP A 85 -11.43 1.97 7.28
C ASP A 85 -12.84 2.13 6.69
N THR A 86 -13.45 1.02 6.27
CA THR A 86 -14.75 1.01 5.58
C THR A 86 -15.87 1.61 6.41
N ASP A 87 -15.74 1.63 7.72
CA ASP A 87 -16.75 2.22 8.61
C ASP A 87 -16.68 3.75 8.63
N LYS A 88 -15.56 4.34 8.26
CA LYS A 88 -15.30 5.78 8.41
C LYS A 88 -14.88 6.50 7.14
N GLU A 89 -14.47 5.76 6.10
CA GLU A 89 -13.85 6.31 4.91
C GLU A 89 -14.45 5.73 3.64
N ARG A 90 -14.32 6.46 2.53
CA ARG A 90 -14.75 5.99 1.21
C ARG A 90 -13.62 6.11 0.22
N SER A 91 -13.45 5.08 -0.61
CA SER A 91 -12.43 5.04 -1.65
C SER A 91 -12.94 5.58 -2.97
N PRO A 92 -12.10 6.26 -3.76
CA PRO A 92 -12.44 6.61 -5.14
C PRO A 92 -12.55 5.36 -6.02
N ILE A 93 -13.21 5.51 -7.17
CA ILE A 93 -13.37 4.46 -8.16
C ILE A 93 -12.27 4.60 -9.21
N PHE A 94 -11.62 3.48 -9.56
CA PHE A 94 -10.58 3.42 -10.57
C PHE A 94 -11.08 2.67 -11.81
N PRO A 95 -11.52 3.38 -12.85
CA PRO A 95 -12.20 2.75 -14.01
C PRO A 95 -11.27 1.92 -14.90
N PHE A 96 -9.95 2.17 -14.85
CA PHE A 96 -8.99 1.50 -15.72
C PHE A 96 -8.17 0.43 -15.02
N ALA A 97 -8.56 0.01 -13.83
CA ALA A 97 -7.85 -1.02 -13.09
C ALA A 97 -8.29 -2.40 -13.58
N LEU A 98 -7.34 -3.29 -13.82
CA LEU A 98 -7.62 -4.69 -14.18
C LEU A 98 -8.05 -5.52 -12.98
N GLY A 99 -7.51 -5.21 -11.81
CA GLY A 99 -7.90 -5.86 -10.57
C GLY A 99 -7.96 -4.86 -9.44
N VAL A 100 -9.03 -4.91 -8.66
CA VAL A 100 -9.19 -4.03 -7.49
C VAL A 100 -9.36 -4.89 -6.25
N LEU A 101 -8.50 -4.64 -5.25
CA LEU A 101 -8.61 -5.24 -3.93
C LEU A 101 -8.89 -4.13 -2.92
N HIS A 102 -9.58 -4.49 -1.87
CA HIS A 102 -9.84 -3.57 -0.78
C HIS A 102 -9.37 -4.18 0.54
N TRP A 103 -8.52 -3.44 1.25
CA TRP A 103 -8.05 -3.82 2.57
C TRP A 103 -8.67 -2.90 3.62
N ASN A 104 -9.43 -3.48 4.53
CA ASN A 104 -10.03 -2.73 5.63
C ASN A 104 -9.02 -2.60 6.76
N VAL A 105 -8.39 -1.43 6.86
CA VAL A 105 -7.37 -1.13 7.86
C VAL A 105 -7.64 0.25 8.44
N VAL A 106 -7.64 0.37 9.75
CA VAL A 106 -7.85 1.65 10.41
C VAL A 106 -6.74 2.64 10.07
N ASP A 107 -7.08 3.92 10.00
CA ASP A 107 -6.06 4.97 9.84
C ASP A 107 -5.41 5.21 11.20
N PRO A 108 -4.11 4.89 11.35
CA PRO A 108 -3.45 5.05 12.64
C PRO A 108 -3.34 6.51 13.06
N ASN A 109 -3.38 7.43 12.10
CA ASN A 109 -3.30 8.85 12.41
C ASN A 109 -4.63 9.40 12.94
N ALA A 110 -5.75 8.75 12.63
CA ALA A 110 -7.08 9.17 13.07
C ALA A 110 -7.46 8.63 14.45
N THR A 111 -6.68 7.69 14.99
CA THR A 111 -6.95 7.13 16.30
C THR A 111 -6.50 8.09 17.39
N GLY A 112 -7.21 8.09 18.52
CA GLY A 112 -6.83 8.89 19.68
C GLY A 112 -5.53 8.42 20.31
N GLY A 113 -5.07 9.13 21.32
CA GLY A 113 -3.85 8.82 22.05
C GLY A 113 -2.67 9.66 21.61
N LEU A 114 -1.67 9.73 22.47
CA LEU A 114 -0.46 10.51 22.26
C LEU A 114 0.78 9.63 22.50
N GLY A 115 1.88 10.00 21.86
CA GLY A 115 3.19 9.41 22.13
C GLY A 115 3.21 7.90 21.91
N ASN A 116 3.55 7.15 22.94
CA ASN A 116 3.73 5.70 22.84
C ASN A 116 2.44 4.95 22.50
N GLN A 117 1.30 5.45 22.94
CA GLN A 117 0.00 4.82 22.61
C GLN A 117 -0.27 4.89 21.11
N LYS A 118 -0.03 6.04 20.51
CA LYS A 118 -0.21 6.22 19.06
C LYS A 118 0.81 5.40 18.28
N LYS A 119 2.05 5.35 18.75
CA LYS A 119 3.10 4.54 18.12
C LYS A 119 2.74 3.06 18.13
N GLU A 120 2.12 2.57 19.19
CA GLU A 120 1.65 1.19 19.26
C GLU A 120 0.58 0.88 18.23
N VAL A 121 -0.33 1.83 17.98
CA VAL A 121 -1.33 1.68 16.91
C VAL A 121 -0.65 1.61 15.54
N TYR A 122 0.36 2.44 15.28
CA TYR A 122 1.14 2.38 14.06
C TYR A 122 1.84 1.03 13.89
N ARG A 123 2.34 0.44 14.97
CA ARG A 123 2.96 -0.90 14.92
C ARG A 123 1.95 -1.98 14.54
N ARG A 124 0.75 -1.93 15.10
CA ARG A 124 -0.32 -2.88 14.77
C ARG A 124 -0.75 -2.76 13.31
N VAL A 125 -0.93 -1.54 12.83
CA VAL A 125 -1.26 -1.27 11.43
C VAL A 125 -0.15 -1.75 10.51
N ARG A 126 1.11 -1.48 10.85
CA ARG A 126 2.27 -1.99 10.12
C ARG A 126 2.21 -3.50 10.00
N ASP A 127 2.02 -4.21 11.10
CA ASP A 127 2.03 -5.66 11.12
C ASP A 127 0.85 -6.25 10.34
N GLU A 128 -0.31 -5.63 10.43
CA GLU A 128 -1.49 -6.03 9.66
C GLU A 128 -1.27 -5.86 8.16
N ILE A 129 -0.73 -4.72 7.76
CA ILE A 129 -0.43 -4.44 6.34
C ILE A 129 0.64 -5.41 5.84
N GLN A 130 1.65 -5.72 6.66
CA GLN A 130 2.68 -6.69 6.30
C GLN A 130 2.07 -8.05 5.93
N GLN A 131 1.13 -8.54 6.72
CA GLN A 131 0.47 -9.81 6.44
C GLN A 131 -0.33 -9.76 5.14
N LYS A 132 -1.03 -8.66 4.90
CA LYS A 132 -1.80 -8.48 3.67
C LYS A 132 -0.91 -8.40 2.44
N VAL A 133 0.24 -7.72 2.54
CA VAL A 133 1.22 -7.67 1.44
C VAL A 133 1.79 -9.05 1.16
N ARG A 134 2.14 -9.81 2.18
CA ARG A 134 2.64 -11.18 2.02
C ARG A 134 1.61 -12.06 1.32
N GLN A 135 0.35 -11.94 1.69
CA GLN A 135 -0.73 -12.69 1.05
C GLN A 135 -0.89 -12.30 -0.41
N PHE A 136 -0.84 -11.00 -0.71
CA PHE A 136 -0.90 -10.52 -2.08
C PHE A 136 0.23 -11.10 -2.94
N VAL A 137 1.45 -11.11 -2.44
CA VAL A 137 2.60 -11.68 -3.14
C VAL A 137 2.42 -13.17 -3.38
N ALA A 138 1.96 -13.91 -2.38
CA ALA A 138 1.71 -15.35 -2.50
C ALA A 138 0.64 -15.65 -3.54
N ASP A 139 -0.46 -14.91 -3.53
CA ASP A 139 -1.56 -15.07 -4.48
C ASP A 139 -1.10 -14.76 -5.92
N SER A 140 -0.31 -13.72 -6.09
CA SER A 140 0.25 -13.37 -7.40
C SER A 140 1.16 -14.46 -7.94
N ALA A 141 1.98 -15.07 -7.08
CA ALA A 141 2.85 -16.19 -7.47
C ALA A 141 2.05 -17.42 -7.87
N GLN A 142 0.95 -17.73 -7.16
CA GLN A 142 0.08 -18.86 -7.48
C GLN A 142 -0.64 -18.69 -8.80
N VAL A 143 -1.15 -17.49 -9.07
CA VAL A 143 -1.80 -17.18 -10.35
C VAL A 143 -0.82 -17.38 -11.50
N LYS A 144 0.40 -16.88 -11.36
CA LYS A 144 1.44 -17.04 -12.38
C LYS A 144 1.81 -18.51 -12.59
N ALA A 145 1.91 -19.29 -11.53
CA ALA A 145 2.20 -20.72 -11.60
C ALA A 145 1.06 -21.48 -12.28
N SER A 146 -0.19 -21.14 -11.99
CA SER A 146 -1.37 -21.73 -12.64
C SER A 146 -1.41 -21.42 -14.14
N GLU A 147 -1.10 -20.19 -14.52
CA GLU A 147 -1.02 -19.80 -15.94
C GLU A 147 0.06 -20.58 -16.66
N LEU A 148 1.20 -20.80 -16.03
CA LEU A 148 2.31 -21.57 -16.63
C LEU A 148 1.96 -23.04 -16.74
N SER A 149 1.17 -23.61 -15.85
CA SER A 149 0.82 -25.03 -15.89
C SER A 149 -0.29 -25.35 -16.87
N ILE A 150 -1.04 -24.38 -17.35
CA ILE A 150 -2.08 -24.54 -18.37
C ILE A 150 -1.46 -24.51 -19.79
N ALA A 151 -0.29 -23.96 -19.92
CA ALA A 151 0.42 -23.94 -21.19
C ALA A 151 1.13 -25.27 -21.42
#